data_fcdae1ce69ecefd638501ca5d78949c5
#
_entry.id   fcdae1ce69ecefd638501ca5d78949c5
#
_cell.length_a   1.000
_cell.length_b   1.000
_cell.length_c   1.000
_cell.angle_alpha   90.00
_cell.angle_beta   90.00
_cell.angle_gamma   90.00
#
_symmetry.space_group_name_H-M   'P 1'
#
loop_
_entity.id
_entity.type
_entity.pdbx_description
1 polymer ?
#
loop_
_entity_poly.entity_id
_entity_poly.type
_entity_poly.pdbx_seq_one_letter_code
_entity_poly.pdbx_strand_id
1 'polypeptide(L)'
;MMRATHLSGWGRYPIRECRVATLRREEQLAEWSQTKTLIARGNGRSYGDAALNPEMTLSMLAMDRLLAFDASCGVLSCEAGVLLADLLRVYAPQGWFPPVVPGTADVTVGGMIAADVHGKNHHRDGSFGDHVESFRLAGGNGDVLTCSREENPDLFRATVGGMGLTGVVLSARFRMCRIESEHVRTETLGTPDLDATMETLAASNDWRYSVAWLDGSAKGGNLGRGLVSRGDFATRDDLSGQSSAYRSRAPVSRQLPTPALLSGALNPGSVRLFDALYNRVGRFRKGPRLVHHTSFFFPLDRLQQWNRLYGRRGFVQYQCVLPVSQSSHGLRAILERVAASDHIAYLAVLKLLGPQGEGMLSFPLSGYARAGLPDAPRYAGTLGFA
;
A
#
# COMPACT_ATOMS: atom_id res chain seq x y z
N MET A 1 0.68 21.19 22.17
CA MET A 1 0.64 20.46 23.45
C MET A 1 1.00 19.00 23.18
N MET A 2 2.04 18.46 23.81
CA MET A 2 2.44 17.04 23.69
C MET A 2 1.59 16.19 24.63
N ARG A 3 1.17 15.01 24.14
CA ARG A 3 0.37 14.06 24.91
C ARG A 3 1.00 12.68 24.82
N ALA A 4 1.21 12.04 25.98
CA ALA A 4 1.57 10.63 26.04
C ALA A 4 0.38 9.76 25.66
N THR A 5 0.59 8.82 24.74
CA THR A 5 -0.44 7.89 24.29
C THR A 5 0.17 6.61 23.75
N HIS A 6 -0.60 5.53 23.81
CA HIS A 6 -0.20 4.25 23.20
C HIS A 6 -0.50 4.24 21.72
N LEU A 7 0.54 4.08 20.92
CA LEU A 7 0.45 3.97 19.47
C LEU A 7 0.91 2.60 18.98
N SER A 8 0.40 2.23 17.81
CA SER A 8 0.89 1.09 17.03
C SER A 8 0.89 1.44 15.55
N GLY A 9 1.57 0.66 14.73
CA GLY A 9 1.34 0.60 13.29
C GLY A 9 -0.02 -0.05 12.97
N TRP A 10 -0.32 -0.22 11.67
CA TRP A 10 -1.59 -0.78 11.21
C TRP A 10 -1.82 -2.23 11.69
N GLY A 11 -0.74 -3.01 11.82
CA GLY A 11 -0.78 -4.36 12.34
C GLY A 11 -1.14 -4.46 13.83
N ARG A 12 -1.28 -3.36 14.56
CA ARG A 12 -1.53 -3.29 16.00
C ARG A 12 -0.44 -3.93 16.87
N TYR A 13 0.75 -4.14 16.28
CA TYR A 13 1.94 -4.68 16.94
C TYR A 13 3.21 -4.08 16.28
N PRO A 14 4.21 -3.64 17.09
CA PRO A 14 4.17 -3.48 18.55
C PRO A 14 3.29 -2.31 18.99
N ILE A 15 2.92 -2.27 20.26
CA ILE A 15 2.30 -1.10 20.91
C ILE A 15 3.38 -0.41 21.73
N ARG A 16 3.52 0.90 21.55
CA ARG A 16 4.50 1.73 22.26
C ARG A 16 3.81 2.94 22.86
N GLU A 17 4.23 3.31 24.08
CA GLU A 17 3.90 4.62 24.63
C GLU A 17 4.78 5.67 23.96
N CYS A 18 4.16 6.67 23.35
CA CYS A 18 4.83 7.71 22.59
C CYS A 18 4.34 9.08 23.03
N ARG A 19 5.24 10.06 23.06
CA ARG A 19 4.86 11.47 23.18
C ARG A 19 4.48 11.97 21.78
N VAL A 20 3.23 12.39 21.61
CA VAL A 20 2.69 12.81 20.32
C VAL A 20 2.55 14.33 20.28
N ALA A 21 3.12 14.92 19.23
CA ALA A 21 2.89 16.30 18.83
C ALA A 21 2.19 16.34 17.47
N THR A 22 1.50 17.43 17.15
CA THR A 22 0.84 17.62 15.85
C THR A 22 1.45 18.82 15.16
N LEU A 23 2.03 18.63 13.99
CA LEU A 23 2.51 19.70 13.12
C LEU A 23 1.33 20.32 12.36
N ARG A 24 1.14 21.62 12.50
CA ARG A 24 0.12 22.39 11.78
C ARG A 24 0.72 23.44 10.85
N ARG A 25 1.92 23.88 11.14
CA ARG A 25 2.67 24.89 10.41
C ARG A 25 4.17 24.62 10.57
N GLU A 26 4.92 24.93 9.55
CA GLU A 26 6.35 24.68 9.48
C GLU A 26 7.13 25.37 10.60
N GLU A 27 6.74 26.58 10.98
CA GLU A 27 7.41 27.37 12.02
C GLU A 27 7.45 26.65 13.38
N GLN A 28 6.53 25.71 13.61
CA GLN A 28 6.50 24.90 14.84
C GLN A 28 7.68 23.92 14.94
N LEU A 29 8.38 23.64 13.84
CA LEU A 29 9.55 22.75 13.87
C LEU A 29 10.66 23.30 14.77
N ALA A 30 10.81 24.62 14.84
CA ALA A 30 11.78 25.27 15.72
C ALA A 30 11.53 24.96 17.22
N GLU A 31 10.26 24.73 17.60
CA GLU A 31 9.89 24.37 18.98
C GLU A 31 10.44 22.99 19.39
N TRP A 32 10.76 22.15 18.42
CA TRP A 32 11.19 20.76 18.63
C TRP A 32 12.64 20.50 18.22
N SER A 33 13.37 21.53 17.81
CA SER A 33 14.80 21.42 17.42
C SER A 33 15.70 20.85 18.53
N GLN A 34 15.27 20.96 19.80
CA GLN A 34 15.97 20.38 20.95
C GLN A 34 15.59 18.93 21.25
N THR A 35 14.67 18.34 20.51
CA THR A 35 14.27 16.93 20.67
C THR A 35 15.35 16.04 20.07
N LYS A 36 15.90 15.12 20.88
CA LYS A 36 17.00 14.25 20.42
C LYS A 36 16.62 13.36 19.25
N THR A 37 15.43 12.77 19.33
CA THR A 37 14.92 11.90 18.27
C THR A 37 13.44 12.11 18.04
N LEU A 38 13.02 12.15 16.79
CA LEU A 38 11.61 12.19 16.40
C LEU A 38 11.37 11.37 15.12
N ILE A 39 10.13 10.97 14.92
CA ILE A 39 9.68 10.36 13.65
C ILE A 39 8.39 11.01 13.19
N ALA A 40 8.30 11.32 11.89
CA ALA A 40 7.06 11.76 11.27
C ALA A 40 6.08 10.59 11.15
N ARG A 41 4.80 10.85 11.45
CA ARG A 41 3.73 9.87 11.33
C ARG A 41 2.57 10.44 10.52
N GLY A 42 2.25 9.78 9.42
CA GLY A 42 1.02 10.01 8.67
C GLY A 42 -0.19 9.35 9.36
N ASN A 43 -1.03 8.69 8.60
CA ASN A 43 -2.27 8.08 9.09
C ASN A 43 -2.07 6.68 9.75
N GLY A 44 -0.85 6.32 10.11
CA GLY A 44 -0.53 5.07 10.83
C GLY A 44 -0.85 3.80 10.04
N ARG A 45 -0.67 3.81 8.72
CA ARG A 45 -0.91 2.66 7.83
C ARG A 45 0.32 1.78 7.62
N SER A 46 1.49 2.22 8.09
CA SER A 46 2.69 1.37 8.11
C SER A 46 2.55 0.20 9.10
N TYR A 47 3.25 -0.90 8.81
CA TYR A 47 3.35 -2.04 9.71
C TYR A 47 4.55 -1.88 10.65
N GLY A 48 4.58 -2.68 11.74
CA GLY A 48 5.66 -2.59 12.70
C GLY A 48 5.71 -1.24 13.42
N ASP A 49 6.91 -0.78 13.69
CA ASP A 49 7.22 0.44 14.45
C ASP A 49 7.83 1.58 13.62
N ALA A 50 7.85 1.46 12.30
CA ALA A 50 8.47 2.43 11.39
C ALA A 50 8.04 3.90 11.61
N ALA A 51 6.82 4.14 12.12
CA ALA A 51 6.30 5.47 12.40
C ALA A 51 5.98 5.66 13.91
N LEU A 52 6.80 5.08 14.78
CA LEU A 52 6.69 5.17 16.25
C LEU A 52 8.02 5.59 16.84
N ASN A 53 8.01 6.62 17.69
CA ASN A 53 9.14 7.02 18.51
C ASN A 53 8.64 7.41 19.90
N PRO A 54 9.10 6.72 20.98
CA PRO A 54 8.70 7.04 22.34
C PRO A 54 9.02 8.47 22.76
N GLU A 55 10.14 9.03 22.29
CA GLU A 55 10.55 10.39 22.64
C GLU A 55 9.66 11.42 21.94
N MET A 56 9.48 11.30 20.62
CA MET A 56 8.53 12.12 19.87
C MET A 56 8.03 11.46 18.60
N THR A 57 6.72 11.29 18.50
CA THR A 57 6.01 10.96 17.27
C THR A 57 5.27 12.19 16.76
N LEU A 58 5.66 12.70 15.59
CA LEU A 58 5.10 13.93 15.03
C LEU A 58 3.97 13.60 14.04
N SER A 59 2.73 13.86 14.44
CA SER A 59 1.57 13.68 13.56
C SER A 59 1.55 14.74 12.47
N MET A 60 1.51 14.28 11.21
CA MET A 60 1.49 15.13 10.01
C MET A 60 0.08 15.41 9.49
N LEU A 61 -0.96 14.82 10.09
CA LEU A 61 -2.33 14.86 9.54
C LEU A 61 -2.96 16.25 9.48
N ALA A 62 -2.39 17.24 10.14
CA ALA A 62 -2.85 18.63 10.07
C ALA A 62 -2.07 19.47 9.05
N MET A 63 -1.10 18.88 8.33
CA MET A 63 -0.45 19.42 7.14
C MET A 63 -1.15 18.84 5.92
N ASP A 64 -2.40 19.26 5.66
CA ASP A 64 -3.33 18.59 4.73
C ASP A 64 -3.83 19.50 3.59
N ARG A 65 -3.11 20.58 3.29
CA ARG A 65 -3.50 21.53 2.25
C ARG A 65 -3.06 21.07 0.85
N LEU A 66 -3.99 21.20 -0.11
CA LEU A 66 -3.68 21.19 -1.53
C LEU A 66 -3.14 22.57 -1.89
N LEU A 67 -1.92 22.66 -2.43
CA LEU A 67 -1.22 23.93 -2.63
C LEU A 67 -1.40 24.47 -4.05
N ALA A 68 -1.14 23.63 -5.06
CA ALA A 68 -1.29 24.00 -6.47
C ALA A 68 -1.52 22.76 -7.34
N PHE A 69 -2.24 22.95 -8.42
CA PHE A 69 -2.40 21.93 -9.46
C PHE A 69 -2.32 22.56 -10.84
N ASP A 70 -1.37 22.11 -11.65
CA ASP A 70 -1.24 22.50 -13.05
C ASP A 70 -1.90 21.44 -13.95
N ALA A 71 -3.10 21.74 -14.41
CA ALA A 71 -3.85 20.85 -15.29
C ALA A 71 -3.28 20.75 -16.72
N SER A 72 -2.33 21.59 -17.12
CA SER A 72 -1.69 21.50 -18.44
C SER A 72 -0.68 20.35 -18.50
N CYS A 73 0.04 20.11 -17.42
CA CYS A 73 1.06 19.05 -17.32
C CYS A 73 0.74 17.96 -16.26
N GLY A 74 -0.33 18.14 -15.48
CA GLY A 74 -0.76 17.18 -14.46
C GLY A 74 0.10 17.17 -13.20
N VAL A 75 0.75 18.29 -12.87
CA VAL A 75 1.62 18.38 -11.69
C VAL A 75 0.85 18.91 -10.49
N LEU A 76 0.84 18.14 -9.42
CA LEU A 76 0.21 18.50 -8.15
C LEU A 76 1.26 18.82 -7.09
N SER A 77 1.02 19.91 -6.36
CA SER A 77 1.75 20.25 -5.14
C SER A 77 0.82 20.22 -3.95
N CYS A 78 1.20 19.52 -2.88
CA CYS A 78 0.41 19.44 -1.66
C CYS A 78 1.29 19.23 -0.43
N GLU A 79 0.71 19.48 0.75
CA GLU A 79 1.35 19.13 2.02
C GLU A 79 1.41 17.62 2.24
N ALA A 80 2.40 17.18 3.03
CA ALA A 80 2.71 15.76 3.20
C ALA A 80 1.65 14.95 3.96
N GLY A 81 0.79 15.61 4.74
CA GLY A 81 -0.31 14.99 5.47
C GLY A 81 -1.58 14.78 4.67
N VAL A 82 -1.66 15.30 3.43
CA VAL A 82 -2.81 15.06 2.53
C VAL A 82 -2.99 13.57 2.31
N LEU A 83 -4.22 13.08 2.48
CA LEU A 83 -4.55 11.68 2.25
C LEU A 83 -4.74 11.38 0.77
N LEU A 84 -4.30 10.22 0.33
CA LEU A 84 -4.59 9.71 -1.02
C LEU A 84 -6.11 9.69 -1.29
N ALA A 85 -6.92 9.34 -0.30
CA ALA A 85 -8.39 9.38 -0.41
C ALA A 85 -8.93 10.77 -0.79
N ASP A 86 -8.34 11.85 -0.23
CA ASP A 86 -8.73 13.22 -0.56
C ASP A 86 -8.29 13.61 -1.96
N LEU A 87 -7.09 13.21 -2.39
CA LEU A 87 -6.63 13.41 -3.76
C LEU A 87 -7.59 12.74 -4.76
N LEU A 88 -7.96 11.50 -4.51
CA LEU A 88 -8.87 10.74 -5.38
C LEU A 88 -10.25 11.40 -5.45
N ARG A 89 -10.77 11.85 -4.31
CA ARG A 89 -12.06 12.53 -4.23
C ARG A 89 -12.09 13.82 -5.02
N VAL A 90 -10.98 14.56 -5.05
CA VAL A 90 -10.88 15.86 -5.74
C VAL A 90 -10.57 15.67 -7.23
N TYR A 91 -9.60 14.82 -7.58
CA TYR A 91 -9.01 14.82 -8.91
C TYR A 91 -9.50 13.68 -9.82
N ALA A 92 -9.95 12.53 -9.28
CA ALA A 92 -10.44 11.45 -10.15
C ALA A 92 -11.68 11.85 -10.98
N PRO A 93 -12.68 12.57 -10.43
CA PRO A 93 -13.80 13.10 -11.23
C PRO A 93 -13.37 14.09 -12.32
N GLN A 94 -12.20 14.71 -12.16
CA GLN A 94 -11.63 15.67 -13.13
C GLN A 94 -10.74 14.99 -14.18
N GLY A 95 -10.66 13.66 -14.17
CA GLY A 95 -9.86 12.89 -15.12
C GLY A 95 -8.38 12.79 -14.76
N TRP A 96 -8.02 12.91 -13.46
CA TRP A 96 -6.65 12.78 -12.99
C TRP A 96 -6.54 11.76 -11.87
N PHE A 97 -5.47 10.98 -11.91
CA PHE A 97 -5.23 9.91 -10.94
C PHE A 97 -3.74 9.83 -10.58
N PRO A 98 -3.35 9.54 -9.32
CA PRO A 98 -1.96 9.27 -9.02
C PRO A 98 -1.47 8.05 -9.80
N PRO A 99 -0.31 8.10 -10.45
CA PRO A 99 0.16 7.02 -11.33
C PRO A 99 0.35 5.70 -10.58
N VAL A 100 0.76 5.78 -9.32
CA VAL A 100 0.98 4.61 -8.45
C VAL A 100 0.19 4.78 -7.15
N VAL A 101 -0.57 3.76 -6.78
CA VAL A 101 -1.35 3.75 -5.53
C VAL A 101 -1.16 2.43 -4.77
N PRO A 102 -1.05 2.47 -3.43
CA PRO A 102 -0.94 1.26 -2.61
C PRO A 102 -2.28 0.53 -2.45
N GLY A 103 -2.36 -0.46 -1.56
CA GLY A 103 -3.58 -1.25 -1.32
C GLY A 103 -4.65 -0.56 -0.47
N THR A 104 -4.43 0.66 0.00
CA THR A 104 -5.39 1.48 0.77
C THR A 104 -5.27 2.95 0.37
N ALA A 105 -6.40 3.65 0.32
CA ALA A 105 -6.43 5.09 0.06
C ALA A 105 -6.18 5.94 1.33
N ASP A 106 -6.14 5.32 2.49
CA ASP A 106 -5.97 5.98 3.79
C ASP A 106 -4.50 6.31 4.15
N VAL A 107 -3.62 6.41 3.19
CA VAL A 107 -2.21 6.80 3.35
C VAL A 107 -2.01 8.29 3.09
N THR A 108 -1.00 8.90 3.70
CA THR A 108 -0.60 10.29 3.42
C THR A 108 0.43 10.35 2.31
N VAL A 109 0.51 11.47 1.59
CA VAL A 109 1.52 11.70 0.53
C VAL A 109 2.94 11.54 1.08
N GLY A 110 3.24 12.12 2.24
CA GLY A 110 4.55 11.94 2.89
C GLY A 110 4.85 10.48 3.23
N GLY A 111 3.83 9.71 3.65
CA GLY A 111 3.95 8.27 3.87
C GLY A 111 4.18 7.49 2.57
N MET A 112 3.56 7.92 1.46
CA MET A 112 3.77 7.30 0.15
C MET A 112 5.22 7.49 -0.33
N ILE A 113 5.82 8.67 -0.08
CA ILE A 113 7.23 8.94 -0.39
C ILE A 113 8.15 8.13 0.54
N ALA A 114 7.91 8.21 1.85
CA ALA A 114 8.76 7.56 2.84
C ALA A 114 8.82 6.03 2.70
N ALA A 115 7.75 5.40 2.23
CA ALA A 115 7.69 3.97 1.96
C ALA A 115 7.95 3.61 0.50
N ASP A 116 8.18 4.58 -0.36
CA ASP A 116 8.23 4.44 -1.82
C ASP A 116 7.18 3.44 -2.30
N VAL A 117 5.92 3.78 -2.06
CA VAL A 117 4.83 2.82 -2.25
C VAL A 117 4.76 2.33 -3.69
N HIS A 118 4.54 1.04 -3.85
CA HIS A 118 4.35 0.40 -5.12
C HIS A 118 2.93 -0.15 -5.27
N GLY A 119 2.40 -0.06 -6.49
CA GLY A 119 1.05 -0.47 -6.86
C GLY A 119 0.96 -1.85 -7.48
N LYS A 120 -0.17 -2.09 -8.17
CA LYS A 120 -0.41 -3.25 -9.03
C LYS A 120 0.24 -3.10 -10.40
N ASN A 121 0.87 -1.96 -10.66
CA ASN A 121 1.44 -1.54 -11.95
C ASN A 121 2.96 -1.31 -11.88
N HIS A 122 3.63 -1.82 -10.85
CA HIS A 122 5.07 -1.58 -10.71
C HIS A 122 5.88 -2.09 -11.92
N HIS A 123 5.46 -3.16 -12.55
CA HIS A 123 6.11 -3.70 -13.76
C HIS A 123 6.11 -2.73 -14.95
N ARG A 124 5.24 -1.70 -14.96
CA ARG A 124 5.12 -0.70 -16.02
C ARG A 124 5.43 0.73 -15.55
N ASP A 125 4.91 1.12 -14.41
CA ASP A 125 4.93 2.50 -13.93
C ASP A 125 5.89 2.72 -12.75
N GLY A 126 6.60 1.67 -12.29
CA GLY A 126 7.52 1.78 -11.16
C GLY A 126 6.83 2.03 -9.82
N SER A 127 7.50 2.73 -8.94
CA SER A 127 7.03 3.14 -7.62
C SER A 127 6.59 4.60 -7.58
N PHE A 128 6.03 5.07 -6.46
CA PHE A 128 5.56 6.44 -6.34
C PHE A 128 6.70 7.47 -6.45
N GLY A 129 7.88 7.14 -5.94
CA GLY A 129 9.07 7.99 -6.01
C GLY A 129 9.47 8.36 -7.44
N ASP A 130 9.26 7.48 -8.41
CA ASP A 130 9.57 7.74 -9.82
C ASP A 130 8.76 8.92 -10.41
N HIS A 131 7.61 9.22 -9.80
CA HIS A 131 6.70 10.29 -10.20
C HIS A 131 6.80 11.56 -9.35
N VAL A 132 7.61 11.54 -8.28
CA VAL A 132 7.88 12.70 -7.44
C VAL A 132 8.91 13.59 -8.16
N GLU A 133 8.58 14.88 -8.32
CA GLU A 133 9.49 15.86 -8.89
C GLU A 133 10.40 16.46 -7.81
N SER A 134 9.80 16.83 -6.69
CA SER A 134 10.52 17.40 -5.55
C SER A 134 9.70 17.30 -4.26
N PHE A 135 10.36 17.49 -3.14
CA PHE A 135 9.71 17.69 -1.84
C PHE A 135 10.54 18.65 -0.98
N ARG A 136 9.87 19.27 -0.01
CA ARG A 136 10.52 20.02 1.06
C ARG A 136 10.70 19.12 2.25
N LEU A 137 11.93 19.05 2.76
CA LEU A 137 12.33 18.18 3.87
C LEU A 137 12.92 19.02 5.01
N ALA A 138 12.39 18.86 6.21
CA ALA A 138 13.00 19.38 7.41
C ALA A 138 13.96 18.35 7.98
N GLY A 139 15.24 18.67 8.03
CA GLY A 139 16.31 17.85 8.59
C GLY A 139 16.36 17.90 10.12
N GLY A 140 17.21 17.06 10.71
CA GLY A 140 17.39 16.97 12.17
C GLY A 140 18.02 18.22 12.81
N ASN A 141 18.68 19.05 12.02
CA ASN A 141 19.23 20.35 12.45
C ASN A 141 18.23 21.51 12.38
N GLY A 142 16.98 21.25 11.91
CA GLY A 142 15.93 22.25 11.74
C GLY A 142 15.94 22.97 10.40
N ASP A 143 16.95 22.75 9.56
CA ASP A 143 16.97 23.32 8.20
C ASP A 143 15.92 22.67 7.31
N VAL A 144 15.29 23.50 6.46
CA VAL A 144 14.34 23.01 5.46
C VAL A 144 14.98 23.11 4.09
N LEU A 145 15.13 21.95 3.45
CA LEU A 145 15.77 21.80 2.15
C LEU A 145 14.75 21.40 1.10
N THR A 146 14.91 21.92 -0.11
CA THR A 146 14.26 21.37 -1.30
C THR A 146 15.11 20.19 -1.80
N CYS A 147 14.44 19.07 -2.03
CA CYS A 147 15.07 17.84 -2.54
C CYS A 147 14.42 17.45 -3.86
N SER A 148 15.24 17.29 -4.89
CA SER A 148 14.86 16.81 -6.22
C SER A 148 16.00 16.01 -6.82
N ARG A 149 15.88 15.59 -8.08
CA ARG A 149 16.97 14.95 -8.81
C ARG A 149 18.12 15.90 -9.15
N GLU A 150 17.85 17.21 -9.18
CA GLU A 150 18.80 18.29 -9.47
C GLU A 150 19.31 18.99 -8.20
N GLU A 151 18.45 19.13 -7.19
CA GLU A 151 18.76 19.83 -5.94
C GLU A 151 18.75 18.83 -4.77
N ASN A 152 19.86 18.72 -4.05
CA ASN A 152 20.06 17.74 -2.96
C ASN A 152 19.74 16.28 -3.39
N PRO A 153 20.29 15.78 -4.53
CA PRO A 153 19.88 14.52 -5.14
C PRO A 153 20.12 13.29 -4.26
N ASP A 154 21.17 13.27 -3.46
CA ASP A 154 21.45 12.16 -2.55
C ASP A 154 20.43 12.10 -1.41
N LEU A 155 20.03 13.26 -0.90
CA LEU A 155 19.01 13.34 0.13
C LEU A 155 17.62 12.99 -0.44
N PHE A 156 17.36 13.36 -1.70
CA PHE A 156 16.15 12.93 -2.41
C PHE A 156 16.08 11.40 -2.47
N ARG A 157 17.14 10.74 -2.98
CA ARG A 157 17.21 9.27 -3.08
C ARG A 157 17.19 8.57 -1.73
N ALA A 158 17.79 9.14 -0.70
CA ALA A 158 17.76 8.60 0.65
C ALA A 158 16.40 8.72 1.33
N THR A 159 15.60 9.74 0.97
CA THR A 159 14.27 10.00 1.56
C THR A 159 13.20 9.14 0.91
N VAL A 160 13.26 8.95 -0.41
CA VAL A 160 12.36 8.03 -1.12
C VAL A 160 12.63 6.61 -0.65
N GLY A 161 11.63 5.98 -0.01
CA GLY A 161 11.77 4.67 0.62
C GLY A 161 12.53 4.68 1.97
N GLY A 162 13.03 5.84 2.42
CA GLY A 162 13.86 5.98 3.63
C GLY A 162 13.10 5.91 4.96
N MET A 163 11.83 5.53 4.95
CA MET A 163 10.97 5.32 6.12
C MET A 163 10.90 6.50 7.09
N GLY A 164 11.17 7.74 6.61
CA GLY A 164 11.16 8.95 7.41
C GLY A 164 12.41 9.17 8.28
N LEU A 165 13.48 8.40 8.04
CA LEU A 165 14.72 8.47 8.84
C LEU A 165 15.62 9.65 8.46
N THR A 166 15.40 10.26 7.28
CA THR A 166 16.16 11.41 6.79
C THR A 166 15.63 12.76 7.30
N GLY A 167 14.39 12.77 7.79
CA GLY A 167 13.73 13.99 8.25
C GLY A 167 12.22 13.97 8.05
N VAL A 168 11.59 15.14 8.15
CA VAL A 168 10.15 15.33 8.03
C VAL A 168 9.82 15.93 6.67
N VAL A 169 9.19 15.15 5.78
CA VAL A 169 8.64 15.69 4.52
C VAL A 169 7.48 16.63 4.85
N LEU A 170 7.56 17.88 4.40
CA LEU A 170 6.57 18.93 4.66
C LEU A 170 5.55 19.07 3.53
N SER A 171 6.03 19.08 2.30
CA SER A 171 5.23 19.17 1.09
C SER A 171 5.91 18.42 -0.04
N ALA A 172 5.14 18.02 -1.04
CA ALA A 172 5.65 17.33 -2.22
C ALA A 172 5.02 17.87 -3.50
N ARG A 173 5.77 17.74 -4.58
CA ARG A 173 5.37 18.03 -5.96
C ARG A 173 5.55 16.75 -6.77
N PHE A 174 4.48 16.27 -7.44
CA PHE A 174 4.50 15.02 -8.19
C PHE A 174 3.52 15.03 -9.35
N ARG A 175 3.75 14.14 -10.32
CA ARG A 175 2.90 14.00 -11.52
C ARG A 175 1.69 13.14 -11.25
N MET A 176 0.56 13.59 -11.80
CA MET A 176 -0.68 12.81 -11.93
C MET A 176 -0.78 12.27 -13.36
N CYS A 177 -1.48 11.17 -13.56
CA CYS A 177 -1.78 10.65 -14.90
C CYS A 177 -3.22 10.96 -15.31
N ARG A 178 -3.46 11.11 -16.61
CA ARG A 178 -4.81 11.25 -17.17
C ARG A 178 -5.54 9.93 -17.14
N ILE A 179 -6.82 10.00 -16.77
CA ILE A 179 -7.79 8.91 -16.89
C ILE A 179 -9.03 9.41 -17.62
N GLU A 180 -9.64 8.58 -18.44
CA GLU A 180 -10.85 8.96 -19.18
C GLU A 180 -12.12 8.70 -18.36
N SER A 181 -12.03 7.80 -17.38
CA SER A 181 -13.14 7.48 -16.48
C SER A 181 -12.66 7.02 -15.11
N GLU A 182 -13.53 7.04 -14.13
CA GLU A 182 -13.29 6.51 -12.78
C GLU A 182 -13.42 4.97 -12.70
N HIS A 183 -13.65 4.30 -13.85
CA HIS A 183 -13.84 2.85 -13.90
C HIS A 183 -12.61 2.15 -14.44
N VAL A 184 -12.41 0.94 -13.95
CA VAL A 184 -11.38 0.01 -14.40
C VAL A 184 -12.06 -1.15 -15.11
N ARG A 185 -11.64 -1.42 -16.34
CA ARG A 185 -11.97 -2.65 -17.06
C ARG A 185 -11.06 -3.74 -16.52
N THR A 186 -11.63 -4.74 -15.84
CA THR A 186 -10.86 -5.75 -15.11
C THR A 186 -11.32 -7.15 -15.46
N GLU A 187 -10.37 -8.08 -15.43
CA GLU A 187 -10.59 -9.52 -15.51
C GLU A 187 -10.01 -10.23 -14.30
N THR A 188 -10.60 -11.36 -13.94
CA THR A 188 -10.09 -12.22 -12.88
C THR A 188 -9.96 -13.65 -13.40
N LEU A 189 -8.76 -14.21 -13.33
CA LEU A 189 -8.40 -15.53 -13.82
C LEU A 189 -8.05 -16.43 -12.63
N GLY A 190 -8.68 -17.60 -12.54
CA GLY A 190 -8.35 -18.60 -11.51
C GLY A 190 -7.19 -19.49 -11.96
N THR A 191 -6.21 -19.68 -11.08
CA THR A 191 -5.02 -20.50 -11.32
C THR A 191 -4.99 -21.68 -10.36
N PRO A 192 -4.58 -22.91 -10.82
CA PRO A 192 -4.60 -24.10 -10.00
C PRO A 192 -3.44 -24.20 -9.00
N ASP A 193 -2.29 -23.61 -9.30
CA ASP A 193 -1.03 -23.75 -8.57
C ASP A 193 -0.13 -22.51 -8.76
N LEU A 194 1.07 -22.56 -8.19
CA LEU A 194 2.04 -21.46 -8.23
C LEU A 194 2.55 -21.18 -9.64
N ASP A 195 2.88 -22.23 -10.40
CA ASP A 195 3.47 -22.08 -11.73
C ASP A 195 2.45 -21.42 -12.68
N ALA A 196 1.22 -21.90 -12.70
CA ALA A 196 0.13 -21.27 -13.45
C ALA A 196 -0.16 -19.84 -13.00
N THR A 197 0.01 -19.53 -11.70
CA THR A 197 -0.15 -18.17 -11.19
C THR A 197 0.95 -17.24 -11.71
N MET A 198 2.20 -17.70 -11.70
CA MET A 198 3.35 -16.93 -12.20
C MET A 198 3.25 -16.73 -13.72
N GLU A 199 2.91 -17.78 -14.48
CA GLU A 199 2.70 -17.70 -15.92
C GLU A 199 1.57 -16.72 -16.28
N THR A 200 0.45 -16.77 -15.55
CA THR A 200 -0.68 -15.85 -15.78
C THR A 200 -0.30 -14.42 -15.46
N LEU A 201 0.50 -14.16 -14.41
CA LEU A 201 1.03 -12.83 -14.12
C LEU A 201 1.96 -12.32 -15.22
N ALA A 202 2.88 -13.17 -15.70
CA ALA A 202 3.78 -12.85 -16.80
C ALA A 202 3.00 -12.55 -18.09
N ALA A 203 2.00 -13.37 -18.44
CA ALA A 203 1.11 -13.15 -19.57
C ALA A 203 0.19 -11.92 -19.43
N SER A 204 0.11 -11.34 -18.22
CA SER A 204 -0.66 -10.12 -17.97
C SER A 204 0.19 -8.84 -18.05
N ASN A 205 1.41 -8.91 -18.55
CA ASN A 205 2.36 -7.80 -18.58
C ASN A 205 1.90 -6.64 -19.49
N ASP A 206 1.02 -6.91 -20.46
CA ASP A 206 0.42 -5.88 -21.32
C ASP A 206 -0.67 -5.06 -20.60
N TRP A 207 -1.21 -5.58 -19.50
CA TRP A 207 -2.15 -4.84 -18.67
C TRP A 207 -1.39 -3.90 -17.73
N ARG A 208 -1.91 -2.68 -17.57
CA ARG A 208 -1.27 -1.72 -16.67
C ARG A 208 -1.23 -2.19 -15.23
N TYR A 209 -2.28 -2.87 -14.79
CA TYR A 209 -2.42 -3.35 -13.42
C TYR A 209 -2.58 -4.85 -13.36
N SER A 210 -1.77 -5.53 -12.58
CA SER A 210 -1.88 -6.96 -12.31
C SER A 210 -1.49 -7.32 -10.88
N VAL A 211 -2.19 -8.27 -10.29
CA VAL A 211 -1.90 -8.81 -8.95
C VAL A 211 -2.55 -10.18 -8.80
N ALA A 212 -1.88 -11.11 -8.16
CA ALA A 212 -2.46 -12.37 -7.73
C ALA A 212 -2.77 -12.34 -6.23
N TRP A 213 -3.97 -12.78 -5.88
CA TRP A 213 -4.30 -13.24 -4.55
C TRP A 213 -4.00 -14.73 -4.49
N LEU A 214 -3.28 -15.17 -3.44
CA LEU A 214 -2.96 -16.58 -3.20
C LEU A 214 -3.81 -17.15 -2.07
N ASP A 215 -4.29 -18.36 -2.24
CA ASP A 215 -4.93 -19.13 -1.19
C ASP A 215 -3.89 -19.54 -0.14
N GLY A 216 -3.94 -18.88 1.02
CA GLY A 216 -3.00 -19.12 2.12
C GLY A 216 -3.15 -20.49 2.77
N SER A 217 -4.23 -21.23 2.49
CA SER A 217 -4.51 -22.56 3.03
C SER A 217 -4.13 -23.71 2.07
N ALA A 218 -3.74 -23.39 0.84
CA ALA A 218 -3.42 -24.36 -0.20
C ALA A 218 -2.15 -25.16 0.10
N LYS A 219 -2.17 -26.46 -0.17
CA LYS A 219 -1.06 -27.40 0.08
C LYS A 219 -0.88 -28.36 -1.07
N GLY A 220 0.29 -29.02 -1.13
CA GLY A 220 0.58 -30.05 -2.12
C GLY A 220 0.49 -29.52 -3.55
N GLY A 221 -0.16 -30.26 -4.45
CA GLY A 221 -0.32 -29.89 -5.86
C GLY A 221 -1.11 -28.60 -6.12
N ASN A 222 -1.82 -28.06 -5.10
CA ASN A 222 -2.53 -26.79 -5.22
C ASN A 222 -1.74 -25.63 -4.59
N LEU A 223 -0.52 -25.85 -4.15
CA LEU A 223 0.32 -24.81 -3.51
C LEU A 223 0.44 -23.60 -4.43
N GLY A 224 0.12 -22.40 -3.91
CA GLY A 224 0.16 -21.17 -4.70
C GLY A 224 -1.01 -20.97 -5.67
N ARG A 225 -2.05 -21.81 -5.61
CA ARG A 225 -3.30 -21.56 -6.36
C ARG A 225 -3.87 -20.20 -5.96
N GLY A 226 -4.52 -19.52 -6.91
CA GLY A 226 -5.00 -18.18 -6.64
C GLY A 226 -5.93 -17.61 -7.67
N LEU A 227 -6.10 -16.30 -7.58
CA LEU A 227 -6.87 -15.49 -8.51
C LEU A 227 -5.99 -14.34 -8.99
N VAL A 228 -5.66 -14.31 -10.27
CA VAL A 228 -4.97 -13.20 -10.91
C VAL A 228 -6.01 -12.18 -11.35
N SER A 229 -5.94 -10.98 -10.82
CA SER A 229 -6.72 -9.83 -11.23
C SER A 229 -5.87 -8.90 -12.06
N ARG A 230 -6.35 -8.53 -13.25
CA ARG A 230 -5.69 -7.57 -14.14
C ARG A 230 -6.70 -6.53 -14.63
N GLY A 231 -6.23 -5.34 -15.01
CA GLY A 231 -7.12 -4.29 -15.45
C GLY A 231 -6.39 -3.05 -15.96
N ASP A 232 -7.15 -2.24 -16.70
CA ASP A 232 -6.79 -0.90 -17.18
C ASP A 232 -7.90 0.07 -16.87
N PHE A 233 -7.61 1.36 -16.79
CA PHE A 233 -8.68 2.36 -16.77
C PHE A 233 -9.52 2.24 -18.04
N ALA A 234 -10.83 2.23 -17.85
CA ALA A 234 -11.77 2.14 -18.95
C ALA A 234 -11.79 3.45 -19.75
N THR A 235 -11.79 3.32 -21.06
CA THR A 235 -11.99 4.45 -21.99
C THR A 235 -13.46 4.88 -22.00
N ARG A 236 -13.75 6.04 -22.60
CA ARG A 236 -15.14 6.48 -22.82
C ARG A 236 -15.91 5.50 -23.71
N ASP A 237 -15.22 4.89 -24.67
CA ASP A 237 -15.82 3.89 -25.57
C ASP A 237 -16.19 2.60 -24.81
N ASP A 238 -15.35 2.13 -23.88
CA ASP A 238 -15.68 1.01 -22.98
C ASP A 238 -16.99 1.28 -22.18
N LEU A 239 -17.28 2.55 -21.88
CA LEU A 239 -18.48 2.95 -21.14
C LEU A 239 -19.72 3.06 -22.03
N SER A 240 -19.57 3.46 -23.29
CA SER A 240 -20.68 3.68 -24.22
C SER A 240 -21.34 2.38 -24.68
N GLY A 241 -20.56 1.30 -24.78
CA GLY A 241 -21.01 -0.03 -25.24
C GLY A 241 -21.74 -0.87 -24.19
N GLN A 242 -21.86 -0.42 -22.94
CA GLN A 242 -22.46 -1.23 -21.86
C GLN A 242 -23.72 -0.62 -21.29
N SER A 243 -24.74 -1.46 -21.05
CA SER A 243 -25.97 -1.03 -20.39
C SER A 243 -25.68 -0.48 -19.00
N SER A 244 -26.47 0.49 -18.54
CA SER A 244 -26.32 1.16 -17.22
C SER A 244 -26.27 0.19 -16.03
N ALA A 245 -26.71 -1.04 -16.18
CA ALA A 245 -26.68 -2.08 -15.16
C ALA A 245 -25.25 -2.57 -14.81
N TYR A 246 -24.27 -2.40 -15.72
CA TYR A 246 -22.88 -2.78 -15.48
C TYR A 246 -22.00 -1.66 -14.90
N ARG A 247 -22.51 -0.43 -14.87
CA ARG A 247 -21.82 0.66 -14.21
C ARG A 247 -21.94 0.45 -12.70
N SER A 248 -20.92 -0.17 -12.10
CA SER A 248 -20.81 -0.15 -10.65
C SER A 248 -20.84 1.32 -10.21
N ARG A 249 -21.92 1.74 -9.57
CA ARG A 249 -21.96 3.04 -8.91
C ARG A 249 -20.75 3.13 -8.00
N ALA A 250 -20.15 4.34 -7.90
CA ALA A 250 -19.17 4.58 -6.85
C ALA A 250 -19.73 3.94 -5.57
N PRO A 251 -18.99 3.04 -4.92
CA PRO A 251 -19.50 2.46 -3.69
C PRO A 251 -19.85 3.64 -2.80
N VAL A 252 -21.14 3.75 -2.45
CA VAL A 252 -21.57 4.71 -1.44
C VAL A 252 -20.59 4.54 -0.29
N SER A 253 -19.91 5.59 0.13
CA SER A 253 -18.80 5.59 1.08
C SER A 253 -19.18 5.13 2.50
N ARG A 254 -20.16 4.28 2.64
CA ARG A 254 -20.47 3.55 3.86
C ARG A 254 -19.38 2.48 4.05
N GLN A 255 -18.27 2.95 4.58
CA GLN A 255 -17.34 2.05 5.23
C GLN A 255 -18.10 1.36 6.36
N LEU A 256 -18.25 0.06 6.27
CA LEU A 256 -18.92 -0.72 7.31
C LEU A 256 -18.01 -0.75 8.54
N PRO A 257 -18.47 -0.32 9.71
CA PRO A 257 -17.68 -0.45 10.92
C PRO A 257 -17.41 -1.94 11.18
N THR A 258 -16.18 -2.30 11.47
CA THR A 258 -15.86 -3.66 11.93
C THR A 258 -16.43 -3.84 13.34
N PRO A 259 -17.46 -4.67 13.54
CA PRO A 259 -18.05 -4.86 14.85
C PRO A 259 -17.00 -5.41 15.84
N ALA A 260 -16.98 -4.88 17.06
CA ALA A 260 -16.03 -5.34 18.08
C ALA A 260 -16.19 -6.85 18.39
N LEU A 261 -17.39 -7.38 18.21
CA LEU A 261 -17.71 -8.80 18.37
C LEU A 261 -16.95 -9.71 17.38
N LEU A 262 -16.56 -9.17 16.20
CA LEU A 262 -15.76 -9.89 15.21
C LEU A 262 -14.25 -9.83 15.50
N SER A 263 -13.84 -9.19 16.59
CA SER A 263 -12.44 -9.16 17.01
C SER A 263 -11.94 -10.59 17.29
N GLY A 264 -10.97 -11.07 16.52
CA GLY A 264 -10.50 -12.45 16.58
C GLY A 264 -11.33 -13.47 15.76
N ALA A 265 -12.24 -12.99 14.90
CA ALA A 265 -13.00 -13.84 13.98
C ALA A 265 -12.11 -14.56 12.94
N LEU A 266 -10.93 -14.00 12.66
CA LEU A 266 -9.93 -14.64 11.82
C LEU A 266 -9.26 -15.77 12.62
N ASN A 267 -9.56 -16.98 12.26
CA ASN A 267 -8.96 -18.21 12.76
C ASN A 267 -8.73 -19.17 11.58
N PRO A 268 -7.93 -20.25 11.76
CA PRO A 268 -7.61 -21.14 10.65
C PRO A 268 -8.83 -21.72 9.93
N GLY A 269 -9.94 -21.97 10.63
CA GLY A 269 -11.17 -22.49 10.04
C GLY A 269 -11.90 -21.46 9.20
N SER A 270 -12.10 -20.24 9.74
CA SER A 270 -12.80 -19.17 9.02
C SER A 270 -12.03 -18.71 7.77
N VAL A 271 -10.69 -18.71 7.83
CA VAL A 271 -9.84 -18.35 6.69
C VAL A 271 -9.92 -19.42 5.61
N ARG A 272 -9.81 -20.70 5.95
CA ARG A 272 -9.97 -21.79 4.97
C ARG A 272 -11.32 -21.73 4.26
N LEU A 273 -12.39 -21.46 5.01
CA LEU A 273 -13.72 -21.30 4.42
C LEU A 273 -13.78 -20.09 3.49
N PHE A 274 -13.26 -18.94 3.93
CA PHE A 274 -13.19 -17.75 3.12
C PHE A 274 -12.38 -17.98 1.83
N ASP A 275 -11.19 -18.56 1.94
CA ASP A 275 -10.31 -18.85 0.80
C ASP A 275 -10.98 -19.79 -0.21
N ALA A 276 -11.65 -20.84 0.28
CA ALA A 276 -12.37 -21.77 -0.56
C ALA A 276 -13.54 -21.09 -1.32
N LEU A 277 -14.34 -20.27 -0.62
CA LEU A 277 -15.45 -19.53 -1.21
C LEU A 277 -14.96 -18.46 -2.18
N TYR A 278 -13.93 -17.70 -1.80
CA TYR A 278 -13.38 -16.64 -2.63
C TYR A 278 -12.80 -17.19 -3.94
N ASN A 279 -12.01 -18.26 -3.84
CA ASN A 279 -11.46 -18.96 -5.00
C ASN A 279 -12.58 -19.52 -5.89
N ARG A 280 -13.60 -20.16 -5.31
CA ARG A 280 -14.74 -20.69 -6.06
C ARG A 280 -15.49 -19.58 -6.80
N VAL A 281 -15.87 -18.52 -6.09
CA VAL A 281 -16.58 -17.37 -6.70
C VAL A 281 -15.73 -16.70 -7.78
N GLY A 282 -14.42 -16.53 -7.52
CA GLY A 282 -13.50 -15.92 -8.48
C GLY A 282 -13.41 -16.69 -9.79
N ARG A 283 -13.35 -18.02 -9.74
CA ARG A 283 -13.29 -18.90 -10.93
C ARG A 283 -14.57 -18.87 -11.80
N PHE A 284 -15.73 -18.57 -11.19
CA PHE A 284 -16.99 -18.42 -11.94
C PHE A 284 -17.17 -17.04 -12.57
N ARG A 285 -16.31 -16.07 -12.24
CA ARG A 285 -16.34 -14.72 -12.80
C ARG A 285 -15.67 -14.72 -14.18
N LYS A 286 -16.42 -15.01 -15.22
CA LYS A 286 -15.92 -15.01 -16.60
C LYS A 286 -16.06 -13.64 -17.25
N GLY A 287 -15.03 -13.24 -18.03
CA GLY A 287 -15.03 -12.06 -18.89
C GLY A 287 -14.74 -10.73 -18.19
N PRO A 288 -14.52 -9.69 -19.00
CA PRO A 288 -14.19 -8.35 -18.51
C PRO A 288 -15.38 -7.71 -17.81
N ARG A 289 -15.08 -6.88 -16.80
CA ARG A 289 -16.06 -6.11 -16.02
C ARG A 289 -15.60 -4.69 -15.84
N LEU A 290 -16.54 -3.78 -15.79
CA LEU A 290 -16.28 -2.40 -15.35
C LEU A 290 -16.56 -2.28 -13.86
N VAL A 291 -15.55 -1.89 -13.10
CA VAL A 291 -15.67 -1.64 -11.67
C VAL A 291 -15.12 -0.25 -11.34
N HIS A 292 -15.70 0.42 -10.35
CA HIS A 292 -15.14 1.69 -9.88
C HIS A 292 -13.72 1.49 -9.31
N HIS A 293 -12.82 2.46 -9.51
CA HIS A 293 -11.41 2.38 -9.09
C HIS A 293 -11.25 2.02 -7.60
N THR A 294 -12.11 2.52 -6.72
CA THR A 294 -12.06 2.18 -5.28
C THR A 294 -12.24 0.69 -5.02
N SER A 295 -13.10 0.02 -5.80
CA SER A 295 -13.32 -1.43 -5.67
C SER A 295 -12.18 -2.25 -6.21
N PHE A 296 -11.47 -1.72 -7.21
CA PHE A 296 -10.33 -2.39 -7.82
C PHE A 296 -9.05 -2.21 -7.01
N PHE A 297 -8.73 -0.97 -6.62
CA PHE A 297 -7.48 -0.68 -5.92
C PHE A 297 -7.56 -0.93 -4.41
N PHE A 298 -8.68 -0.62 -3.77
CA PHE A 298 -8.84 -0.57 -2.32
C PHE A 298 -9.97 -1.48 -1.80
N PRO A 299 -9.99 -2.76 -2.13
CA PRO A 299 -11.11 -3.64 -1.77
C PRO A 299 -11.31 -3.78 -0.24
N LEU A 300 -10.23 -3.67 0.55
CA LEU A 300 -10.28 -3.79 2.01
C LEU A 300 -10.76 -2.51 2.70
N ASP A 301 -10.67 -1.35 2.05
CA ASP A 301 -11.11 -0.06 2.64
C ASP A 301 -12.63 0.01 2.83
N ARG A 302 -13.39 -0.94 2.28
CA ARG A 302 -14.82 -1.11 2.56
C ARG A 302 -15.11 -1.45 4.02
N LEU A 303 -14.16 -2.05 4.72
CA LEU A 303 -14.25 -2.40 6.13
C LEU A 303 -13.41 -1.42 6.94
N GLN A 304 -14.06 -0.53 7.70
CA GLN A 304 -13.36 0.34 8.62
C GLN A 304 -12.58 -0.48 9.64
N GLN A 305 -11.29 -0.16 9.82
CA GLN A 305 -10.45 -0.79 10.83
C GLN A 305 -10.48 -2.33 10.77
N TRP A 306 -10.43 -2.90 9.54
CA TRP A 306 -10.40 -4.35 9.33
C TRP A 306 -9.27 -5.05 10.09
N ASN A 307 -8.22 -4.31 10.46
CA ASN A 307 -7.14 -4.80 11.31
C ASN A 307 -7.61 -5.29 12.69
N ARG A 308 -8.79 -4.87 13.14
CA ARG A 308 -9.42 -5.38 14.38
C ARG A 308 -9.86 -6.85 14.29
N LEU A 309 -10.08 -7.37 13.09
CA LEU A 309 -10.43 -8.78 12.87
C LEU A 309 -9.36 -9.75 13.38
N TYR A 310 -8.09 -9.30 13.43
CA TYR A 310 -6.96 -10.07 13.97
C TYR A 310 -6.91 -10.09 15.50
N GLY A 311 -7.88 -9.46 16.17
CA GLY A 311 -7.98 -9.47 17.62
C GLY A 311 -6.97 -8.54 18.31
N ARG A 312 -6.77 -8.79 19.62
CA ARG A 312 -5.92 -7.92 20.47
C ARG A 312 -4.43 -8.09 20.22
N ARG A 313 -3.99 -9.24 19.71
CA ARG A 313 -2.58 -9.51 19.40
C ARG A 313 -2.08 -8.75 18.18
N GLY A 314 -2.97 -8.39 17.27
CA GLY A 314 -2.60 -7.79 15.99
C GLY A 314 -1.96 -8.82 15.04
N PHE A 315 -1.21 -8.32 14.08
CA PHE A 315 -0.52 -9.12 13.08
C PHE A 315 0.76 -8.42 12.61
N VAL A 316 1.63 -9.18 11.97
CA VAL A 316 2.84 -8.67 11.32
C VAL A 316 2.74 -8.87 9.82
N GLN A 317 3.50 -8.10 9.06
CA GLN A 317 3.66 -8.32 7.62
C GLN A 317 5.04 -8.93 7.36
N TYR A 318 5.06 -9.99 6.59
CA TYR A 318 6.27 -10.48 5.95
C TYR A 318 6.19 -10.20 4.45
N GLN A 319 7.22 -9.58 3.91
CA GLN A 319 7.31 -9.25 2.50
C GLN A 319 8.70 -9.58 1.99
N CYS A 320 8.78 -10.19 0.81
CA CYS A 320 10.03 -10.48 0.13
C CYS A 320 9.87 -10.28 -1.36
N VAL A 321 10.97 -10.03 -2.04
CA VAL A 321 11.09 -10.06 -3.49
C VAL A 321 12.20 -11.00 -3.89
N LEU A 322 11.98 -11.77 -4.93
CA LEU A 322 12.94 -12.74 -5.47
C LEU A 322 13.20 -12.41 -6.95
N PRO A 323 14.46 -12.43 -7.41
CA PRO A 323 14.77 -12.27 -8.83
C PRO A 323 14.01 -13.28 -9.67
N VAL A 324 13.64 -12.91 -10.89
CA VAL A 324 12.80 -13.76 -11.79
C VAL A 324 13.39 -15.18 -11.93
N SER A 325 14.70 -15.30 -12.10
CA SER A 325 15.39 -16.60 -12.28
C SER A 325 15.30 -17.54 -11.08
N GLN A 326 15.08 -17.01 -9.88
CA GLN A 326 15.01 -17.78 -8.63
C GLN A 326 13.60 -17.84 -8.04
N SER A 327 12.65 -17.12 -8.65
CA SER A 327 11.32 -16.89 -8.05
C SER A 327 10.50 -18.17 -7.91
N SER A 328 10.48 -19.06 -8.92
CA SER A 328 9.67 -20.30 -8.85
C SER A 328 10.14 -21.18 -7.68
N HIS A 329 11.44 -21.46 -7.60
CA HIS A 329 12.00 -22.28 -6.52
C HIS A 329 11.86 -21.61 -5.15
N GLY A 330 12.25 -20.35 -5.04
CA GLY A 330 12.21 -19.63 -3.75
C GLY A 330 10.80 -19.39 -3.22
N LEU A 331 9.84 -19.02 -4.07
CA LEU A 331 8.45 -18.85 -3.68
C LEU A 331 7.83 -20.18 -3.24
N ARG A 332 8.13 -21.27 -3.95
CA ARG A 332 7.68 -22.61 -3.58
C ARG A 332 8.19 -23.00 -2.19
N ALA A 333 9.49 -22.84 -1.93
CA ALA A 333 10.09 -23.13 -0.61
C ALA A 333 9.46 -22.30 0.51
N ILE A 334 9.19 -21.00 0.28
CA ILE A 334 8.50 -20.13 1.26
C ILE A 334 7.07 -20.61 1.52
N LEU A 335 6.31 -20.90 0.45
CA LEU A 335 4.93 -21.35 0.58
C LEU A 335 4.82 -22.71 1.27
N GLU A 336 5.71 -23.66 0.97
CA GLU A 336 5.80 -24.96 1.65
C GLU A 336 6.08 -24.79 3.13
N ARG A 337 7.00 -23.91 3.50
CA ARG A 337 7.33 -23.62 4.89
C ARG A 337 6.16 -22.98 5.65
N VAL A 338 5.44 -22.05 5.01
CA VAL A 338 4.22 -21.47 5.57
C VAL A 338 3.13 -22.53 5.71
N ALA A 339 2.94 -23.38 4.71
CA ALA A 339 1.95 -24.45 4.72
C ALA A 339 2.23 -25.56 5.75
N ALA A 340 3.51 -25.78 6.09
CA ALA A 340 3.95 -26.71 7.13
C ALA A 340 3.87 -26.11 8.53
N SER A 341 3.76 -24.80 8.67
CA SER A 341 3.66 -24.12 9.96
C SER A 341 2.20 -24.09 10.46
N ASP A 342 2.02 -23.87 11.77
CA ASP A 342 0.71 -23.63 12.39
C ASP A 342 0.18 -22.22 12.11
N HIS A 343 0.96 -21.38 11.38
CA HIS A 343 0.59 -20.02 11.04
C HIS A 343 0.00 -19.95 9.64
N ILE A 344 -1.19 -19.38 9.55
CA ILE A 344 -1.86 -19.15 8.25
C ILE A 344 -1.64 -17.69 7.82
N ALA A 345 -1.24 -17.48 6.57
CA ALA A 345 -1.26 -16.17 5.99
C ALA A 345 -2.70 -15.81 5.57
N TYR A 346 -3.37 -14.98 6.36
CA TYR A 346 -4.77 -14.58 6.11
C TYR A 346 -4.97 -13.76 4.84
N LEU A 347 -3.94 -13.08 4.40
CA LEU A 347 -3.89 -12.38 3.13
C LEU A 347 -2.53 -12.62 2.51
N ALA A 348 -2.50 -13.24 1.35
CA ALA A 348 -1.27 -13.45 0.61
C ALA A 348 -1.45 -12.93 -0.82
N VAL A 349 -0.54 -12.08 -1.25
CA VAL A 349 -0.53 -11.51 -2.59
C VAL A 349 0.81 -11.77 -3.27
N LEU A 350 0.77 -11.95 -4.59
CA LEU A 350 1.94 -12.06 -5.45
C LEU A 350 1.83 -10.99 -6.55
N LYS A 351 2.95 -10.34 -6.84
CA LYS A 351 3.07 -9.35 -7.92
C LYS A 351 4.33 -9.60 -8.71
N LEU A 352 4.28 -9.34 -9.99
CA LEU A 352 5.48 -9.15 -10.80
C LEU A 352 5.89 -7.68 -10.69
N LEU A 353 7.15 -7.42 -10.33
CA LEU A 353 7.73 -6.08 -10.24
C LEU A 353 8.66 -5.84 -11.42
N GLY A 354 8.72 -4.60 -11.86
CA GLY A 354 9.64 -4.10 -12.86
C GLY A 354 11.00 -3.69 -12.27
N PRO A 355 11.78 -2.88 -13.00
CA PRO A 355 13.08 -2.40 -12.55
C PRO A 355 13.01 -1.70 -11.19
N GLN A 356 14.14 -1.73 -10.48
CA GLN A 356 14.29 -0.99 -9.23
C GLN A 356 14.26 0.52 -9.50
N GLY A 357 13.58 1.28 -8.65
CA GLY A 357 13.61 2.74 -8.62
C GLY A 357 14.92 3.27 -8.03
N GLU A 358 15.03 4.59 -7.96
CA GLU A 358 16.25 5.28 -7.50
C GLU A 358 16.40 5.40 -5.96
N GLY A 359 15.34 5.10 -5.22
CA GLY A 359 15.36 5.18 -3.76
C GLY A 359 16.32 4.17 -3.13
N MET A 360 17.23 4.64 -2.25
CA MET A 360 18.30 3.83 -1.68
C MET A 360 17.78 2.61 -0.88
N LEU A 361 16.63 2.74 -0.22
CA LEU A 361 16.02 1.68 0.60
C LEU A 361 14.67 1.22 0.03
N SER A 362 14.36 1.59 -1.21
CA SER A 362 13.12 1.17 -1.87
C SER A 362 13.05 -0.34 -1.97
N PHE A 363 11.91 -0.90 -1.55
CA PHE A 363 11.68 -2.34 -1.52
C PHE A 363 11.64 -2.99 -2.90
N PRO A 364 11.02 -2.38 -3.95
CA PRO A 364 10.85 -3.03 -5.24
C PRO A 364 12.18 -3.31 -5.94
N LEU A 365 12.37 -4.56 -6.32
CA LEU A 365 13.42 -5.04 -7.20
C LEU A 365 12.78 -5.79 -8.37
N SER A 366 13.49 -5.93 -9.50
CA SER A 366 13.00 -6.73 -10.63
C SER A 366 12.80 -8.18 -10.23
N GLY A 367 11.53 -8.63 -10.17
CA GLY A 367 11.21 -9.98 -9.74
C GLY A 367 9.76 -10.16 -9.27
N TYR A 368 9.52 -11.26 -8.56
CA TYR A 368 8.23 -11.54 -7.95
C TYR A 368 8.22 -11.18 -6.47
N ALA A 369 7.37 -10.23 -6.11
CA ALA A 369 7.16 -9.81 -4.73
C ALA A 369 5.97 -10.54 -4.12
N ARG A 370 6.19 -11.15 -2.96
CA ARG A 370 5.16 -11.76 -2.13
C ARG A 370 5.00 -10.99 -0.83
N ALA A 371 3.77 -10.69 -0.44
CA ALA A 371 3.42 -10.20 0.88
C ALA A 371 2.38 -11.12 1.53
N GLY A 372 2.49 -11.33 2.83
CA GLY A 372 1.54 -12.10 3.62
C GLY A 372 1.40 -11.50 5.02
N LEU A 373 0.23 -11.69 5.62
CA LEU A 373 -0.14 -11.15 6.94
C LEU A 373 -0.44 -12.31 7.91
N PRO A 374 0.57 -12.92 8.55
CA PRO A 374 0.36 -13.87 9.63
C PRO A 374 0.00 -13.19 10.94
N ASP A 375 -0.56 -13.93 11.88
CA ASP A 375 -0.75 -13.48 13.27
C ASP A 375 0.58 -13.02 13.90
N ALA A 376 0.52 -12.03 14.79
CA ALA A 376 1.68 -11.66 15.58
C ALA A 376 2.13 -12.81 16.49
N PRO A 377 3.44 -13.03 16.66
CA PRO A 377 3.97 -14.13 17.44
C PRO A 377 3.50 -14.08 18.90
N ARG A 378 3.27 -15.26 19.49
CA ARG A 378 2.83 -15.40 20.90
C ARG A 378 3.91 -14.98 21.89
N TYR A 379 5.17 -14.97 21.47
CA TYR A 379 6.32 -14.56 22.29
C TYR A 379 7.12 -13.51 21.52
N ALA A 380 7.55 -12.48 22.24
CA ALA A 380 8.47 -11.47 21.75
C ALA A 380 9.90 -12.06 21.62
N GLY A 381 10.06 -12.99 20.73
CA GLY A 381 11.37 -13.42 20.23
C GLY A 381 11.63 -12.65 18.96
N THR A 382 12.65 -11.83 18.95
CA THR A 382 13.12 -11.05 17.83
C THR A 382 13.48 -11.99 16.68
N LEU A 383 12.59 -12.14 15.70
CA LEU A 383 13.00 -12.63 14.39
C LEU A 383 13.54 -11.42 13.63
N GLY A 384 14.79 -11.08 13.92
CA GLY A 384 15.61 -10.22 13.08
C GLY A 384 15.92 -10.98 11.81
N PHE A 385 15.43 -10.48 10.69
CA PHE A 385 15.98 -10.80 9.36
C PHE A 385 16.63 -9.52 8.84
N ALA A 386 17.95 -9.61 8.67
CA ALA A 386 18.75 -8.65 7.92
C ALA A 386 18.37 -8.72 6.44
#